data_d7ee00c4862032fd9c1eae1617a105d6
#
_entry.id   d7ee00c4862032fd9c1eae1617a105d6
#
_cell.length_a   1.000
_cell.length_b   1.000
_cell.length_c   1.000
_cell.angle_alpha   90.00
_cell.angle_beta   90.00
_cell.angle_gamma   90.00
#
_symmetry.space_group_name_H-M   'P 1'
#
loop_
_entity.id
_entity.type
_entity.pdbx_description
1 polymer ?
#
loop_
_entity_poly.entity_id
_entity_poly.type
_entity_poly.pdbx_seq_one_letter_code
_entity_poly.pdbx_strand_id
1 'polypeptide(L)'
;MIKKHLFQLFFFLFIVNIAYSQGNSENNELEIPDVFTPNNDKKNDFFQIKTNNISQLKVEIFNRWGNKIAELKGINDYWDGRATSDEEMPQGSYFYHLIAKNNDGNEIIKNGVFLLLR
;
A
#
# COMPACT_ATOMS: atom_id res chain seq x y z
N MET A 1 31.69 -37.78 -1.01
CA MET A 1 31.53 -37.30 0.38
C MET A 1 31.70 -35.80 0.54
N ILE A 2 32.75 -35.23 -0.03
CA ILE A 2 33.03 -33.79 0.05
C ILE A 2 31.93 -32.95 -0.60
N LYS A 3 31.33 -33.44 -1.70
CA LYS A 3 30.25 -32.74 -2.42
C LYS A 3 28.94 -32.58 -1.61
N LYS A 4 28.65 -33.53 -0.71
CA LYS A 4 27.42 -33.44 0.15
C LYS A 4 27.57 -32.39 1.23
N HIS A 5 28.75 -32.23 1.79
CA HIS A 5 28.98 -31.21 2.80
C HIS A 5 28.98 -29.79 2.23
N LEU A 6 29.51 -29.61 1.02
CA LEU A 6 29.50 -28.35 0.31
C LEU A 6 28.07 -27.90 -0.05
N PHE A 7 27.24 -28.85 -0.44
CA PHE A 7 25.84 -28.58 -0.78
C PHE A 7 25.02 -28.15 0.46
N GLN A 8 25.24 -28.80 1.59
CA GLN A 8 24.59 -28.43 2.85
C GLN A 8 25.01 -27.05 3.36
N LEU A 9 26.28 -26.69 3.20
CA LEU A 9 26.79 -25.37 3.57
C LEU A 9 26.17 -24.27 2.70
N PHE A 10 26.03 -24.52 1.41
CA PHE A 10 25.44 -23.59 0.47
C PHE A 10 23.94 -23.36 0.77
N PHE A 11 23.21 -24.41 1.12
CA PHE A 11 21.82 -24.34 1.49
C PHE A 11 21.61 -23.54 2.78
N PHE A 12 22.47 -23.72 3.76
CA PHE A 12 22.45 -22.99 5.01
C PHE A 12 22.71 -21.49 4.81
N LEU A 13 23.66 -21.14 3.95
CA LEU A 13 23.95 -19.76 3.59
C LEU A 13 22.75 -19.07 2.90
N PHE A 14 22.03 -19.81 2.08
CA PHE A 14 20.84 -19.32 1.41
C PHE A 14 19.71 -18.98 2.40
N ILE A 15 19.51 -19.83 3.39
CA ILE A 15 18.51 -19.60 4.46
C ILE A 15 18.89 -18.37 5.30
N VAL A 16 20.16 -18.20 5.62
CA VAL A 16 20.63 -17.04 6.39
C VAL A 16 20.42 -15.75 5.62
N ASN A 17 20.59 -15.75 4.31
CA ASN A 17 20.32 -14.58 3.48
C ASN A 17 18.85 -14.20 3.45
N ILE A 18 17.94 -15.16 3.40
CA ILE A 18 16.51 -14.90 3.47
C ILE A 18 16.13 -14.31 4.83
N ALA A 19 16.65 -14.86 5.93
CA ALA A 19 16.40 -14.36 7.26
C ALA A 19 16.93 -12.92 7.44
N TYR A 20 18.06 -12.62 6.84
CA TYR A 20 18.65 -11.28 6.93
C TYR A 20 17.84 -10.23 6.16
N SER A 21 17.28 -10.61 5.02
CA SER A 21 16.47 -9.67 4.21
C SER A 21 15.13 -9.33 4.86
N GLN A 22 14.64 -10.15 5.79
CA GLN A 22 13.39 -9.88 6.52
C GLN A 22 13.55 -8.89 7.68
N GLY A 23 14.76 -8.62 8.12
CA GLY A 23 15.03 -7.75 9.26
C GLY A 23 15.05 -6.26 8.95
N ASN A 24 14.93 -5.86 7.70
CA ASN A 24 15.11 -4.46 7.27
C ASN A 24 13.80 -3.75 6.87
N SER A 25 12.65 -4.24 7.30
CA SER A 25 11.36 -3.72 6.84
C SER A 25 10.77 -2.60 7.70
N GLU A 26 11.55 -1.93 8.53
CA GLU A 26 11.01 -0.95 9.50
C GLU A 26 10.97 0.51 9.03
N ASN A 27 11.23 0.79 7.76
CA ASN A 27 10.99 2.14 7.26
C ASN A 27 9.59 2.22 6.67
N ASN A 28 8.60 2.52 7.52
CA ASN A 28 7.25 2.80 7.08
C ASN A 28 7.23 4.14 6.35
N GLU A 29 7.65 4.16 5.10
CA GLU A 29 7.55 5.34 4.25
C GLU A 29 6.10 5.64 3.87
N LEU A 30 5.23 4.63 3.95
CA LEU A 30 3.81 4.72 3.62
C LEU A 30 2.98 4.10 4.72
N GLU A 31 2.02 4.85 5.23
CA GLU A 31 1.01 4.35 6.14
C GLU A 31 -0.34 4.40 5.43
N ILE A 32 -0.88 3.23 5.10
CA ILE A 32 -2.10 3.09 4.30
C ILE A 32 -3.23 2.66 5.24
N PRO A 33 -4.35 3.40 5.32
CA PRO A 33 -5.46 3.02 6.19
C PRO A 33 -6.12 1.73 5.75
N ASP A 34 -6.49 0.88 6.70
CA ASP A 34 -7.27 -0.33 6.44
C ASP A 34 -8.77 -0.05 6.39
N VAL A 35 -9.20 1.04 7.00
CA VAL A 35 -10.62 1.39 7.10
C VAL A 35 -10.77 2.91 7.18
N PHE A 36 -11.82 3.44 6.57
CA PHE A 36 -12.22 4.82 6.80
C PHE A 36 -13.74 4.93 6.85
N THR A 37 -14.22 5.96 7.56
CA THR A 37 -15.64 6.16 7.87
C THR A 37 -16.04 7.59 7.55
N PRO A 38 -16.47 7.87 6.30
CA PRO A 38 -16.82 9.22 5.88
C PRO A 38 -18.20 9.64 6.41
N ASN A 39 -18.28 9.89 7.71
CA ASN A 39 -19.52 10.25 8.42
C ASN A 39 -19.51 11.67 8.97
N ASN A 40 -18.50 12.46 8.62
CA ASN A 40 -18.35 13.85 8.99
C ASN A 40 -18.14 14.09 10.50
N ASP A 41 -17.59 13.09 11.21
CA ASP A 41 -17.28 13.18 12.64
C ASP A 41 -15.84 13.67 12.92
N LYS A 42 -15.09 14.04 11.89
CA LYS A 42 -13.70 14.48 11.91
C LYS A 42 -12.70 13.37 12.30
N LYS A 43 -13.13 12.11 12.26
CA LYS A 43 -12.27 10.94 12.50
C LYS A 43 -12.37 10.01 11.32
N ASN A 44 -11.22 9.75 10.66
CA ASN A 44 -11.13 8.82 9.55
C ASN A 44 -12.15 9.09 8.43
N ASP A 45 -12.48 10.35 8.17
CA ASP A 45 -13.43 10.74 7.14
C ASP A 45 -12.87 10.60 5.72
N PHE A 46 -11.56 10.46 5.60
CA PHE A 46 -10.87 10.38 4.32
C PHE A 46 -9.94 9.18 4.28
N PHE A 47 -9.85 8.57 3.09
CA PHE A 47 -8.79 7.63 2.80
C PHE A 47 -7.59 8.45 2.33
N GLN A 48 -6.63 8.65 3.21
CA GLN A 48 -5.41 9.42 2.95
C GLN A 48 -4.21 8.62 3.41
N ILE A 49 -3.21 8.53 2.55
CA ILE A 49 -1.99 7.82 2.85
C ILE A 49 -1.01 8.80 3.51
N LYS A 50 -0.53 8.44 4.69
CA LYS A 50 0.51 9.18 5.36
C LYS A 50 1.86 8.78 4.78
N THR A 51 2.66 9.76 4.41
CA THR A 51 3.93 9.53 3.74
C THR A 51 5.08 10.11 4.54
N ASN A 52 6.22 9.43 4.44
CA ASN A 52 7.49 9.88 4.96
C ASN A 52 8.57 9.57 3.92
N ASN A 53 9.35 10.56 3.53
CA ASN A 53 10.40 10.40 2.53
C ASN A 53 9.87 9.99 1.14
N ILE A 54 8.67 10.45 0.79
CA ILE A 54 8.02 10.17 -0.50
C ILE A 54 7.94 11.47 -1.29
N SER A 55 8.40 11.44 -2.54
CA SER A 55 8.35 12.59 -3.45
C SER A 55 7.17 12.55 -4.42
N GLN A 56 6.72 11.35 -4.80
CA GLN A 56 5.63 11.16 -5.75
C GLN A 56 4.71 10.04 -5.27
N LEU A 57 3.40 10.23 -5.45
CA LEU A 57 2.40 9.25 -5.08
C LEU A 57 1.26 9.29 -6.08
N LYS A 58 0.88 8.11 -6.57
CA LYS A 58 -0.31 7.90 -7.39
C LYS A 58 -1.03 6.68 -6.85
N VAL A 59 -2.33 6.81 -6.59
CA VAL A 59 -3.16 5.70 -6.10
C VAL A 59 -4.39 5.60 -6.97
N GLU A 60 -4.63 4.42 -7.52
CA GLU A 60 -5.87 4.09 -8.22
C GLU A 60 -6.76 3.28 -7.31
N ILE A 61 -8.03 3.66 -7.21
CA ILE A 61 -9.00 3.00 -6.33
C ILE A 61 -10.04 2.30 -7.20
N PHE A 62 -10.30 1.04 -6.87
CA PHE A 62 -11.21 0.16 -7.62
C PHE A 62 -12.29 -0.38 -6.71
N ASN A 63 -13.48 -0.59 -7.27
CA ASN A 63 -14.53 -1.33 -6.59
C ASN A 63 -14.27 -2.85 -6.67
N ARG A 64 -15.14 -3.66 -6.05
CA ARG A 64 -14.99 -5.12 -6.01
C ARG A 64 -15.11 -5.78 -7.39
N TRP A 65 -15.65 -5.10 -8.39
CA TRP A 65 -15.73 -5.61 -9.76
C TRP A 65 -14.52 -5.22 -10.60
N GLY A 66 -13.56 -4.51 -10.01
CA GLY A 66 -12.35 -4.09 -10.71
C GLY A 66 -12.49 -2.82 -11.53
N ASN A 67 -13.58 -2.08 -11.37
CA ASN A 67 -13.76 -0.80 -12.04
C ASN A 67 -13.05 0.30 -11.26
N LYS A 68 -12.26 1.10 -11.95
CA LYS A 68 -11.61 2.27 -11.35
C LYS A 68 -12.65 3.34 -11.05
N ILE A 69 -12.72 3.74 -9.79
CA ILE A 69 -13.73 4.71 -9.33
C ILE A 69 -13.12 6.04 -8.90
N ALA A 70 -11.84 6.06 -8.53
CA ALA A 70 -11.17 7.28 -8.10
C ALA A 70 -9.66 7.15 -8.30
N GLU A 71 -8.98 8.28 -8.25
CA GLU A 71 -7.52 8.35 -8.36
C GLU A 71 -7.00 9.45 -7.44
N LEU A 72 -5.95 9.14 -6.68
CA LEU A 72 -5.20 10.12 -5.90
C LEU A 72 -3.95 10.51 -6.66
N LYS A 73 -3.72 11.81 -6.79
CA LYS A 73 -2.60 12.39 -7.55
C LYS A 73 -1.77 13.28 -6.64
N GLY A 74 -0.82 12.70 -5.94
CA GLY A 74 0.08 13.44 -5.08
C GLY A 74 -0.04 13.05 -3.61
N ILE A 75 0.98 13.45 -2.84
CA ILE A 75 1.15 13.03 -1.44
C ILE A 75 0.11 13.61 -0.48
N ASN A 76 -0.55 14.70 -0.86
CA ASN A 76 -1.55 15.35 -0.01
C ASN A 76 -2.98 15.08 -0.45
N ASP A 77 -3.16 14.28 -1.49
CA ASP A 77 -4.49 13.97 -1.99
C ASP A 77 -5.18 12.93 -1.11
N TYR A 78 -6.50 12.88 -1.19
CA TYR A 78 -7.30 11.97 -0.37
C TYR A 78 -8.59 11.59 -1.11
N TRP A 79 -9.21 10.49 -0.67
CA TRP A 79 -10.50 10.06 -1.18
C TRP A 79 -11.56 10.22 -0.10
N ASP A 80 -12.70 10.78 -0.49
CA ASP A 80 -13.82 11.06 0.39
C ASP A 80 -14.95 10.03 0.31
N GLY A 81 -14.76 8.95 -0.44
CA GLY A 81 -15.78 7.93 -0.65
C GLY A 81 -16.72 8.19 -1.81
N ARG A 82 -16.43 9.18 -2.65
CA ARG A 82 -17.21 9.49 -3.84
C ARG A 82 -16.43 9.13 -5.10
N ALA A 83 -17.12 8.57 -6.09
CA ALA A 83 -16.52 8.32 -7.39
C ALA A 83 -16.20 9.64 -8.10
N THR A 84 -15.41 9.56 -9.17
CA THR A 84 -15.09 10.72 -10.01
C THR A 84 -16.35 11.41 -10.53
N SER A 85 -17.43 10.66 -10.70
CA SER A 85 -18.77 11.18 -11.08
C SER A 85 -19.50 11.92 -9.97
N ASP A 86 -18.90 12.04 -8.78
CA ASP A 86 -19.48 12.58 -7.54
C ASP A 86 -20.56 11.69 -6.92
N GLU A 87 -20.73 10.48 -7.40
CA GLU A 87 -21.62 9.49 -6.81
C GLU A 87 -21.03 8.93 -5.52
N GLU A 88 -21.84 8.88 -4.47
CA GLU A 88 -21.44 8.31 -3.20
C GLU A 88 -21.31 6.79 -3.30
N MET A 89 -20.13 6.27 -2.96
CA MET A 89 -19.88 4.84 -3.03
C MET A 89 -20.42 4.11 -1.80
N PRO A 90 -21.00 2.90 -1.98
CA PRO A 90 -21.53 2.14 -0.86
C PRO A 90 -20.43 1.62 0.06
N GLN A 91 -20.81 1.33 1.29
CA GLN A 91 -19.90 0.68 2.21
C GLN A 91 -19.50 -0.71 1.70
N GLY A 92 -18.29 -1.12 2.00
CA GLY A 92 -17.75 -2.40 1.56
C GLY A 92 -16.25 -2.34 1.35
N SER A 93 -15.75 -3.37 0.68
CA SER A 93 -14.32 -3.49 0.36
C SER A 93 -13.98 -2.80 -0.94
N TYR A 94 -12.85 -2.10 -0.92
CA TYR A 94 -12.27 -1.43 -2.09
C TYR A 94 -10.83 -1.86 -2.23
N PHE A 95 -10.32 -1.77 -3.45
CA PHE A 95 -8.95 -2.14 -3.76
C PHE A 95 -8.16 -0.91 -4.18
N TYR A 96 -6.87 -0.91 -3.88
CA TYR A 96 -5.99 0.14 -4.35
C TYR A 96 -4.77 -0.44 -5.06
N HIS A 97 -4.30 0.30 -6.04
CA HIS A 97 -3.00 0.11 -6.67
C HIS A 97 -2.21 1.40 -6.49
N LEU A 98 -1.07 1.29 -5.83
CA LEU A 98 -0.26 2.43 -5.44
C LEU A 98 1.10 2.35 -6.11
N ILE A 99 1.52 3.46 -6.70
CA ILE A 99 2.86 3.66 -7.21
C ILE A 99 3.42 4.91 -6.54
N ALA A 100 4.55 4.78 -5.87
CA ALA A 100 5.22 5.88 -5.20
C ALA A 100 6.69 5.91 -5.57
N LYS A 101 7.30 7.06 -5.40
CA LYS A 101 8.74 7.24 -5.52
C LYS A 101 9.24 7.94 -4.28
N ASN A 102 10.27 7.39 -3.64
CA ASN A 102 10.85 8.04 -2.47
C ASN A 102 11.85 9.13 -2.87
N ASN A 103 12.35 9.87 -1.88
CA ASN A 103 13.29 10.97 -2.14
C ASN A 103 14.63 10.49 -2.69
N ASP A 104 14.95 9.22 -2.54
CA ASP A 104 16.15 8.60 -3.11
C ASP A 104 15.97 8.16 -4.56
N GLY A 105 14.74 8.29 -5.10
CA GLY A 105 14.41 7.92 -6.47
C GLY A 105 13.98 6.47 -6.63
N ASN A 106 13.81 5.72 -5.55
CA ASN A 106 13.36 4.33 -5.61
C ASN A 106 11.84 4.25 -5.77
N GLU A 107 11.39 3.35 -6.64
CA GLU A 107 9.98 3.12 -6.88
C GLU A 107 9.41 2.10 -5.89
N ILE A 108 8.22 2.39 -5.39
CA ILE A 108 7.47 1.52 -4.48
C ILE A 108 6.13 1.23 -5.13
N ILE A 109 5.79 -0.06 -5.25
CA ILE A 109 4.50 -0.50 -5.79
C ILE A 109 3.81 -1.34 -4.72
N LYS A 110 2.56 -0.98 -4.40
CA LYS A 110 1.74 -1.72 -3.45
C LYS A 110 0.32 -1.89 -3.96
N ASN A 111 -0.26 -3.05 -3.66
CA ASN A 111 -1.66 -3.36 -3.90
C ASN A 111 -2.28 -3.79 -2.59
N GLY A 112 -3.53 -3.44 -2.35
CA GLY A 112 -4.18 -3.86 -1.13
C GLY A 112 -5.67 -3.62 -1.15
N VAL A 113 -6.26 -3.86 0.01
CA VAL A 113 -7.71 -3.78 0.25
C VAL A 113 -7.94 -2.87 1.45
N PHE A 114 -8.98 -2.08 1.40
CA PHE A 114 -9.44 -1.30 2.54
C PHE A 114 -10.96 -1.30 2.61
N LEU A 115 -11.51 -0.94 3.77
CA LEU A 115 -12.93 -0.91 4.02
C LEU A 115 -13.44 0.53 4.07
N LEU A 116 -14.56 0.78 3.42
CA LEU A 116 -15.37 1.98 3.59
C LEU A 116 -16.58 1.60 4.42
N LEU A 117 -16.75 2.21 5.58
CA LEU A 117 -17.87 1.99 6.48
C LEU A 117 -18.62 3.31 6.67
N ARG A 118 -19.97 3.24 6.62
CA ARG A 118 -20.84 4.42 6.81
C ARG A 118 -21.67 4.32 8.06
#